data_8612a2c86755ba264f936007c41a2371
#
_entry.id   8612a2c86755ba264f936007c41a2371
#
_cell.length_a   1.000
_cell.length_b   1.000
_cell.length_c   1.000
_cell.angle_alpha   90.00
_cell.angle_beta   90.00
_cell.angle_gamma   90.00
#
_symmetry.space_group_name_H-M   'P 1'
#
loop_
_entity.id
_entity.type
_entity.pdbx_description
1 polymer ?
#
loop_
_entity_poly.entity_id
_entity_poly.type
_entity_poly.pdbx_seq_one_letter_code
_entity_poly.pdbx_strand_id
1 'polypeptide(L)'
;YLVARFTPAFGAVGPWRGLVIGLGAASTVFGGLRALRQTDLKLVLAHGTISQLGFMFVLFGLGTPYAVTAGCVLLLAHAAFKASLFMSVGAWPVFAGVSVVSAASMAGIPLTLGFIAKEAGYEALVESGSARGALVLAVVVGASMLTFAYSTRFVLGTLFGVHDAAPQERADELARPARGFLAAPLVLATFTLVAGVAPFLLDPLVGAASSSLEPGTSVHLKVWHGVNPALLL
;
A
#
# COMPACT_ATOMS: atom_id res chain seq x y z
N TYR A 1 2.86 -4.57 13.07
CA TYR A 1 2.32 -5.56 14.02
C TYR A 1 2.17 -4.99 15.43
N LEU A 2 3.25 -4.51 16.09
CA LEU A 2 3.19 -4.04 17.48
C LEU A 2 2.16 -2.93 17.68
N VAL A 3 2.13 -1.90 16.84
CA VAL A 3 1.14 -0.82 16.94
C VAL A 3 -0.27 -1.37 16.87
N ALA A 4 -0.58 -2.25 15.90
CA ALA A 4 -1.88 -2.89 15.79
C ALA A 4 -2.24 -3.69 17.05
N ARG A 5 -1.31 -4.45 17.62
CA ARG A 5 -1.53 -5.23 18.87
C ARG A 5 -1.72 -4.36 20.10
N PHE A 6 -1.13 -3.17 20.14
CA PHE A 6 -1.29 -2.23 21.25
C PHE A 6 -2.52 -1.33 21.10
N THR A 7 -3.11 -1.23 19.90
CA THR A 7 -4.31 -0.41 19.66
C THR A 7 -5.47 -0.75 20.61
N PRO A 8 -5.84 -2.00 20.88
CA PRO A 8 -6.91 -2.32 21.84
C PRO A 8 -6.62 -1.83 23.27
N ALA A 9 -5.35 -1.87 23.69
CA ALA A 9 -4.94 -1.47 25.04
C ALA A 9 -4.79 0.04 25.22
N PHE A 10 -4.27 0.73 24.22
CA PHE A 10 -3.89 2.15 24.30
C PHE A 10 -4.72 3.06 23.41
N GLY A 11 -5.62 2.54 22.57
CA GLY A 11 -6.42 3.32 21.62
C GLY A 11 -7.30 4.39 22.26
N ALA A 12 -7.71 4.19 23.51
CA ALA A 12 -8.45 5.22 24.27
C ALA A 12 -7.55 6.35 24.82
N VAL A 13 -6.21 6.17 24.81
CA VAL A 13 -5.24 7.13 25.38
C VAL A 13 -4.92 8.18 24.33
N GLY A 14 -5.40 9.42 24.55
CA GLY A 14 -5.22 10.53 23.60
C GLY A 14 -3.77 10.81 23.20
N PRO A 15 -2.77 10.88 24.12
CA PRO A 15 -1.36 11.02 23.77
C PRO A 15 -0.82 9.90 22.88
N TRP A 16 -1.22 8.65 23.10
CA TRP A 16 -0.84 7.52 22.26
C TRP A 16 -1.34 7.69 20.83
N ARG A 17 -2.64 7.97 20.67
CA ARG A 17 -3.23 8.20 19.35
C ARG A 17 -2.54 9.36 18.62
N GLY A 18 -2.33 10.46 19.28
CA GLY A 18 -1.65 11.64 18.71
C GLY A 18 -0.23 11.31 18.24
N LEU A 19 0.54 10.58 19.05
CA LEU A 19 1.90 10.16 18.71
C LEU A 19 1.93 9.21 17.52
N VAL A 20 1.10 8.16 17.52
CA VAL A 20 1.08 7.15 16.45
C VAL A 20 0.62 7.76 15.12
N ILE A 21 -0.44 8.58 15.14
CA ILE A 21 -0.93 9.27 13.95
C ILE A 21 0.10 10.29 13.45
N GLY A 22 0.70 11.07 14.33
CA GLY A 22 1.70 12.08 13.96
C GLY A 22 2.95 11.47 13.35
N LEU A 23 3.51 10.43 13.97
CA LEU A 23 4.65 9.69 13.42
C LEU A 23 4.28 8.99 12.10
N GLY A 24 3.08 8.43 12.00
CA GLY A 24 2.57 7.81 10.78
C GLY A 24 2.48 8.81 9.64
N ALA A 25 1.85 9.95 9.87
CA ALA A 25 1.71 11.02 8.87
C ALA A 25 3.07 11.56 8.42
N ALA A 26 3.99 11.84 9.36
CA ALA A 26 5.35 12.28 9.05
C ALA A 26 6.11 11.24 8.22
N SER A 27 6.03 9.96 8.60
CA SER A 27 6.69 8.85 7.88
C SER A 27 6.12 8.70 6.47
N THR A 28 4.80 8.87 6.30
CA THR A 28 4.13 8.75 4.99
C THR A 28 4.68 9.81 4.01
N VAL A 29 4.75 11.05 4.43
CA VAL A 29 5.28 12.16 3.62
C VAL A 29 6.78 12.00 3.39
N PHE A 30 7.56 11.80 4.45
CA PHE A 30 9.01 11.66 4.35
C PHE A 30 9.41 10.50 3.43
N GLY A 31 8.78 9.32 3.61
CA GLY A 31 9.02 8.15 2.78
C GLY A 31 8.71 8.42 1.31
N GLY A 32 7.56 9.06 1.01
CA GLY A 32 7.16 9.40 -0.35
C GLY A 32 8.12 10.39 -1.03
N LEU A 33 8.50 11.46 -0.32
CA LEU A 33 9.46 12.45 -0.85
C LEU A 33 10.85 11.84 -1.10
N ARG A 34 11.31 10.97 -0.18
CA ARG A 34 12.59 10.28 -0.35
C ARG A 34 12.54 9.27 -1.48
N ALA A 35 11.42 8.55 -1.67
CA ALA A 35 11.23 7.63 -2.79
C ALA A 35 11.37 8.34 -4.14
N LEU A 36 10.78 9.53 -4.29
CA LEU A 36 10.88 10.32 -5.53
C LEU A 36 12.31 10.77 -5.86
N ARG A 37 13.16 10.92 -4.86
CA ARG A 37 14.55 11.39 -5.05
C ARG A 37 15.54 10.26 -5.33
N GLN A 38 15.10 8.99 -5.23
CA GLN A 38 16.01 7.85 -5.48
C GLN A 38 16.14 7.58 -6.97
N THR A 39 17.32 7.20 -7.39
CA THR A 39 17.63 6.72 -8.75
C THR A 39 17.60 5.18 -8.79
N ASP A 40 18.00 4.52 -7.72
CA ASP A 40 17.95 3.07 -7.57
C ASP A 40 16.51 2.59 -7.32
N LEU A 41 16.02 1.63 -8.13
CA LEU A 41 14.68 1.08 -8.04
C LEU A 41 14.39 0.38 -6.71
N LYS A 42 15.39 -0.30 -6.13
CA LYS A 42 15.25 -0.95 -4.82
C LYS A 42 15.08 0.09 -3.72
N LEU A 43 15.82 1.21 -3.81
CA LEU A 43 15.69 2.32 -2.86
C LEU A 43 14.36 3.06 -3.03
N VAL A 44 13.84 3.21 -4.27
CA VAL A 44 12.46 3.71 -4.50
C VAL A 44 11.45 2.85 -3.75
N LEU A 45 11.55 1.52 -3.89
CA LEU A 45 10.66 0.59 -3.20
C LEU A 45 10.84 0.63 -1.68
N ALA A 46 12.09 0.70 -1.19
CA ALA A 46 12.37 0.75 0.25
C ALA A 46 11.79 2.01 0.90
N HIS A 47 12.01 3.19 0.34
CA HIS A 47 11.42 4.43 0.85
C HIS A 47 9.90 4.46 0.67
N GLY A 48 9.38 3.90 -0.43
CA GLY A 48 7.95 3.68 -0.60
C GLY A 48 7.34 2.76 0.47
N THR A 49 8.12 1.81 1.02
CA THR A 49 7.68 0.99 2.17
C THR A 49 7.52 1.84 3.42
N ILE A 50 8.47 2.75 3.71
CA ILE A 50 8.37 3.69 4.83
C ILE A 50 7.08 4.52 4.71
N SER A 51 6.77 5.01 3.50
CA SER A 51 5.56 5.77 3.24
C SER A 51 4.29 4.95 3.52
N GLN A 52 4.19 3.74 3.00
CA GLN A 52 3.00 2.89 3.17
C GLN A 52 2.82 2.42 4.61
N LEU A 53 3.91 2.08 5.31
CA LEU A 53 3.86 1.74 6.74
C LEU A 53 3.41 2.95 7.57
N GLY A 54 3.83 4.16 7.21
CA GLY A 54 3.35 5.38 7.84
C GLY A 54 1.83 5.52 7.73
N PHE A 55 1.24 5.24 6.56
CA PHE A 55 -0.21 5.25 6.39
C PHE A 55 -0.91 4.19 7.27
N MET A 56 -0.35 2.98 7.35
CA MET A 56 -0.87 1.95 8.27
C MET A 56 -0.83 2.41 9.74
N PHE A 57 0.23 3.12 10.15
CA PHE A 57 0.30 3.71 11.50
C PHE A 57 -0.83 4.70 11.74
N VAL A 58 -1.16 5.54 10.75
CA VAL A 58 -2.31 6.45 10.85
C VAL A 58 -3.60 5.67 11.07
N LEU A 59 -3.87 4.63 10.28
CA LEU A 59 -5.08 3.82 10.36
C LEU A 59 -5.19 3.10 11.71
N PHE A 60 -4.15 2.40 12.15
CA PHE A 60 -4.15 1.75 13.46
C PHE A 60 -4.15 2.76 14.62
N GLY A 61 -3.58 3.94 14.43
CA GLY A 61 -3.63 5.03 15.41
C GLY A 61 -5.03 5.64 15.58
N LEU A 62 -5.88 5.61 14.55
CA LEU A 62 -7.30 6.01 14.67
C LEU A 62 -8.06 5.08 15.61
N GLY A 63 -7.77 3.78 15.59
CA GLY A 63 -8.33 2.80 16.51
C GLY A 63 -9.84 2.59 16.38
N THR A 64 -10.46 3.03 15.28
CA THR A 64 -11.87 2.72 14.99
C THR A 64 -11.97 1.36 14.29
N PRO A 65 -13.07 0.60 14.45
CA PRO A 65 -13.24 -0.70 13.80
C PRO A 65 -12.99 -0.63 12.29
N TYR A 66 -13.51 0.41 11.64
CA TYR A 66 -13.36 0.62 10.20
C TYR A 66 -11.90 0.94 9.81
N ALA A 67 -11.23 1.80 10.58
CA ALA A 67 -9.81 2.12 10.34
C ALA A 67 -8.88 0.91 10.56
N VAL A 68 -9.17 0.09 11.56
CA VAL A 68 -8.43 -1.17 11.81
C VAL A 68 -8.61 -2.13 10.64
N THR A 69 -9.85 -2.28 10.14
CA THR A 69 -10.14 -3.08 8.94
C THR A 69 -9.38 -2.57 7.73
N ALA A 70 -9.45 -1.25 7.45
CA ALA A 70 -8.71 -0.62 6.37
C ALA A 70 -7.18 -0.85 6.49
N GLY A 71 -6.65 -0.77 7.72
CA GLY A 71 -5.25 -1.07 8.02
C GLY A 71 -4.87 -2.52 7.71
N CYS A 72 -5.74 -3.49 8.02
CA CYS A 72 -5.53 -4.90 7.70
C CYS A 72 -5.54 -5.15 6.18
N VAL A 73 -6.50 -4.56 5.45
CA VAL A 73 -6.56 -4.65 3.98
C VAL A 73 -5.32 -4.02 3.36
N LEU A 74 -4.89 -2.85 3.84
CA LEU A 74 -3.69 -2.17 3.35
C LEU A 74 -2.42 -2.99 3.61
N LEU A 75 -2.32 -3.65 4.76
CA LEU A 75 -1.20 -4.55 5.08
C LEU A 75 -1.12 -5.71 4.09
N LEU A 76 -2.27 -6.34 3.78
CA LEU A 76 -2.35 -7.45 2.84
C LEU A 76 -2.01 -7.01 1.41
N ALA A 77 -2.58 -5.89 0.96
CA ALA A 77 -2.28 -5.28 -0.33
C ALA A 77 -0.78 -4.94 -0.45
N HIS A 78 -0.24 -4.29 0.60
CA HIS A 78 1.17 -3.92 0.67
C HIS A 78 2.10 -5.14 0.56
N ALA A 79 1.81 -6.20 1.31
CA ALA A 79 2.59 -7.43 1.24
C ALA A 79 2.60 -8.02 -0.18
N ALA A 80 1.43 -8.09 -0.84
CA ALA A 80 1.31 -8.64 -2.17
C ALA A 80 2.08 -7.81 -3.22
N PHE A 81 1.79 -6.51 -3.34
CA PHE A 81 2.45 -5.71 -4.38
C PHE A 81 3.93 -5.46 -4.10
N LYS A 82 4.36 -5.32 -2.83
CA LYS A 82 5.78 -5.10 -2.51
C LYS A 82 6.63 -6.34 -2.76
N ALA A 83 6.18 -7.51 -2.31
CA ALA A 83 6.90 -8.74 -2.58
C ALA A 83 7.04 -8.97 -4.09
N SER A 84 5.97 -8.77 -4.86
CA SER A 84 5.99 -8.86 -6.31
C SER A 84 6.98 -7.86 -6.94
N LEU A 85 6.94 -6.57 -6.54
CA LEU A 85 7.82 -5.54 -7.07
C LEU A 85 9.30 -5.80 -6.74
N PHE A 86 9.63 -6.18 -5.50
CA PHE A 86 11.02 -6.49 -5.12
C PHE A 86 11.58 -7.69 -5.88
N MET A 87 10.76 -8.72 -6.11
CA MET A 87 11.16 -9.87 -6.93
C MET A 87 11.31 -9.52 -8.41
N SER A 88 10.58 -8.52 -8.89
CA SER A 88 10.65 -8.08 -10.30
C SER A 88 11.89 -7.24 -10.60
N VAL A 89 12.50 -6.60 -9.59
CA VAL A 89 13.71 -5.80 -9.78
C VAL A 89 14.89 -6.72 -10.05
N GLY A 90 15.48 -6.63 -11.22
CA GLY A 90 16.64 -7.44 -11.65
C GLY A 90 16.30 -8.63 -12.54
N ALA A 91 15.03 -8.86 -12.84
CA ALA A 91 14.60 -9.92 -13.78
C ALA A 91 13.82 -9.33 -14.98
N TRP A 92 14.12 -8.09 -15.31
CA TRP A 92 13.63 -7.40 -16.50
C TRP A 92 14.22 -8.05 -17.78
N PRO A 93 13.47 -8.23 -18.89
CA PRO A 93 12.14 -7.73 -19.19
C PRO A 93 10.98 -8.68 -18.85
N VAL A 94 11.26 -9.88 -18.33
CA VAL A 94 10.29 -10.96 -18.13
C VAL A 94 9.12 -10.55 -17.23
N PHE A 95 9.38 -9.64 -16.27
CA PHE A 95 8.38 -9.19 -15.27
C PHE A 95 7.74 -7.83 -15.56
N ALA A 96 7.85 -7.29 -16.78
CA ALA A 96 7.28 -5.99 -17.12
C ALA A 96 5.80 -5.86 -16.74
N GLY A 97 4.97 -6.80 -17.20
CA GLY A 97 3.54 -6.80 -16.91
C GLY A 97 3.23 -6.96 -15.42
N VAL A 98 3.95 -7.83 -14.73
CA VAL A 98 3.82 -8.05 -13.29
C VAL A 98 4.19 -6.77 -12.52
N SER A 99 5.27 -6.11 -12.92
CA SER A 99 5.71 -4.84 -12.32
C SER A 99 4.67 -3.73 -12.51
N VAL A 100 4.07 -3.62 -13.69
CA VAL A 100 3.01 -2.65 -13.99
C VAL A 100 1.78 -2.90 -13.12
N VAL A 101 1.28 -4.13 -13.04
CA VAL A 101 0.12 -4.50 -12.22
C VAL A 101 0.38 -4.22 -10.75
N SER A 102 1.54 -4.62 -10.22
CA SER A 102 1.88 -4.43 -8.82
C SER A 102 2.12 -2.94 -8.48
N ALA A 103 2.72 -2.17 -9.38
CA ALA A 103 2.87 -0.73 -9.24
C ALA A 103 1.53 0.02 -9.33
N ALA A 104 0.61 -0.44 -10.20
CA ALA A 104 -0.75 0.07 -10.28
C ALA A 104 -1.50 -0.17 -8.96
N SER A 105 -1.35 -1.34 -8.35
CA SER A 105 -1.91 -1.62 -7.03
C SER A 105 -1.29 -0.73 -5.94
N MET A 106 0.02 -0.54 -5.94
CA MET A 106 0.70 0.37 -5.03
C MET A 106 0.22 1.82 -5.20
N ALA A 107 -0.02 2.25 -6.43
CA ALA A 107 -0.57 3.58 -6.75
C ALA A 107 -2.02 3.74 -6.29
N GLY A 108 -2.79 2.65 -6.20
CA GLY A 108 -4.22 2.65 -5.88
C GLY A 108 -5.07 2.84 -7.13
N ILE A 109 -4.70 2.20 -8.24
CA ILE A 109 -5.51 2.20 -9.48
C ILE A 109 -6.74 1.29 -9.28
N PRO A 110 -7.93 1.70 -9.75
CA PRO A 110 -9.14 0.88 -9.67
C PRO A 110 -8.93 -0.56 -10.16
N LEU A 111 -9.74 -1.48 -9.65
CA LEU A 111 -9.67 -2.94 -9.91
C LEU A 111 -8.43 -3.62 -9.31
N THR A 112 -7.73 -2.96 -8.38
CA THR A 112 -6.63 -3.56 -7.62
C THR A 112 -6.93 -3.56 -6.13
N LEU A 113 -6.34 -4.47 -5.38
CA LEU A 113 -6.49 -4.51 -3.92
C LEU A 113 -5.97 -3.25 -3.24
N GLY A 114 -4.95 -2.60 -3.80
CA GLY A 114 -4.42 -1.33 -3.30
C GLY A 114 -5.41 -0.18 -3.39
N PHE A 115 -6.29 -0.17 -4.39
CA PHE A 115 -7.39 0.78 -4.49
C PHE A 115 -8.38 0.59 -3.33
N ILE A 116 -8.88 -0.64 -3.14
CA ILE A 116 -9.81 -0.98 -2.04
C ILE A 116 -9.24 -0.56 -0.68
N ALA A 117 -7.96 -0.84 -0.45
CA ALA A 117 -7.28 -0.50 0.80
C ALA A 117 -7.19 1.02 1.04
N LYS A 118 -6.88 1.80 0.00
CA LYS A 118 -6.78 3.25 0.10
C LYS A 118 -8.14 3.91 0.26
N GLU A 119 -9.13 3.50 -0.55
CA GLU A 119 -10.50 4.00 -0.44
C GLU A 119 -11.03 3.79 0.99
N ALA A 120 -10.94 2.57 1.52
CA ALA A 120 -11.32 2.28 2.90
C ALA A 120 -10.55 3.13 3.92
N GLY A 121 -9.26 3.38 3.68
CA GLY A 121 -8.44 4.24 4.53
C GLY A 121 -8.86 5.70 4.52
N TYR A 122 -9.24 6.24 3.37
CA TYR A 122 -9.75 7.61 3.25
C TYR A 122 -11.12 7.74 3.89
N GLU A 123 -12.01 6.78 3.68
CA GLU A 123 -13.33 6.76 4.29
C GLU A 123 -13.24 6.74 5.82
N ALA A 124 -12.34 5.92 6.39
CA ALA A 124 -12.08 5.90 7.83
C ALA A 124 -11.64 7.27 8.39
N LEU A 125 -10.88 8.04 7.61
CA LEU A 125 -10.46 9.40 7.97
C LEU A 125 -11.58 10.43 7.81
N VAL A 126 -12.41 10.31 6.77
CA VAL A 126 -13.60 11.16 6.56
C VAL A 126 -14.60 10.95 7.69
N GLU A 127 -14.90 9.69 8.06
CA GLU A 127 -15.82 9.37 9.16
C GLU A 127 -15.38 9.91 10.52
N SER A 128 -14.08 10.18 10.70
CA SER A 128 -13.58 10.76 11.96
C SER A 128 -14.20 12.12 12.30
N GLY A 129 -14.74 12.84 11.30
CA GLY A 129 -15.53 14.08 11.42
C GLY A 129 -14.83 15.24 12.13
N SER A 130 -13.56 15.11 12.49
CA SER A 130 -12.81 16.09 13.29
C SER A 130 -11.88 16.93 12.39
N ALA A 131 -11.62 18.18 12.81
CA ALA A 131 -10.66 19.05 12.12
C ALA A 131 -9.25 18.41 12.04
N ARG A 132 -8.86 17.64 13.07
CA ARG A 132 -7.60 16.88 13.06
C ARG A 132 -7.65 15.76 12.04
N GLY A 133 -8.79 15.04 11.92
CA GLY A 133 -9.01 14.00 10.90
C GLY A 133 -8.92 14.58 9.50
N ALA A 134 -9.52 15.74 9.24
CA ALA A 134 -9.41 16.42 7.95
C ALA A 134 -7.98 16.82 7.60
N LEU A 135 -7.19 17.31 8.57
CA LEU A 135 -5.77 17.61 8.36
C LEU A 135 -4.97 16.33 8.02
N VAL A 136 -5.17 15.25 8.78
CA VAL A 136 -4.49 13.98 8.52
C VAL A 136 -4.89 13.42 7.16
N LEU A 137 -6.18 13.52 6.79
CA LEU A 137 -6.67 13.13 5.47
C LEU A 137 -5.94 13.90 4.35
N ALA A 138 -5.84 15.22 4.46
CA ALA A 138 -5.12 16.04 3.47
C ALA A 138 -3.64 15.62 3.34
N VAL A 139 -2.98 15.31 4.46
CA VAL A 139 -1.60 14.82 4.47
C VAL A 139 -1.50 13.45 3.78
N VAL A 140 -2.42 12.53 4.08
CA VAL A 140 -2.41 11.17 3.51
C VAL A 140 -2.75 11.19 2.01
N VAL A 141 -3.68 12.05 1.58
CA VAL A 141 -3.99 12.25 0.16
C VAL A 141 -2.79 12.83 -0.58
N GLY A 142 -2.15 13.88 -0.03
CA GLY A 142 -0.91 14.42 -0.61
C GLY A 142 0.21 13.39 -0.70
N ALA A 143 0.36 12.54 0.32
CA ALA A 143 1.32 11.44 0.29
C ALA A 143 0.92 10.34 -0.71
N SER A 144 -0.36 10.15 -0.99
CA SER A 144 -0.83 9.23 -2.04
C SER A 144 -0.53 9.76 -3.44
N MET A 145 -0.56 11.07 -3.65
CA MET A 145 -0.04 11.67 -4.90
C MET A 145 1.45 11.38 -5.07
N LEU A 146 2.25 11.46 -3.99
CA LEU A 146 3.66 11.06 -4.03
C LEU A 146 3.80 9.56 -4.35
N THR A 147 2.92 8.72 -3.79
CA THR A 147 2.89 7.29 -4.08
C THR A 147 2.63 7.04 -5.57
N PHE A 148 1.65 7.70 -6.14
CA PHE A 148 1.38 7.63 -7.57
C PHE A 148 2.60 8.06 -8.40
N ALA A 149 3.22 9.18 -8.04
CA ALA A 149 4.38 9.72 -8.75
C ALA A 149 5.59 8.76 -8.72
N TYR A 150 5.96 8.21 -7.57
CA TYR A 150 7.09 7.27 -7.51
C TYR A 150 6.74 5.88 -8.09
N SER A 151 5.47 5.46 -8.07
CA SER A 151 5.01 4.25 -8.75
C SER A 151 5.13 4.39 -10.27
N THR A 152 4.69 5.52 -10.81
CA THR A 152 4.85 5.86 -12.23
C THR A 152 6.32 5.91 -12.62
N ARG A 153 7.16 6.58 -11.81
CA ARG A 153 8.60 6.63 -12.03
C ARG A 153 9.24 5.23 -12.01
N PHE A 154 8.80 4.36 -11.09
CA PHE A 154 9.25 2.98 -11.05
C PHE A 154 8.90 2.24 -12.35
N VAL A 155 7.66 2.35 -12.82
CA VAL A 155 7.19 1.74 -14.08
C VAL A 155 7.97 2.29 -15.28
N LEU A 156 8.09 3.61 -15.40
CA LEU A 156 8.85 4.22 -16.49
C LEU A 156 10.34 3.83 -16.46
N GLY A 157 10.93 3.78 -15.28
CA GLY A 157 12.31 3.33 -15.10
C GLY A 157 12.51 1.87 -15.49
N THR A 158 11.53 1.00 -15.19
CA THR A 158 11.57 -0.40 -15.60
C THR A 158 11.25 -0.60 -17.09
N LEU A 159 10.32 0.16 -17.68
CA LEU A 159 9.91 -0.01 -19.07
C LEU A 159 10.88 0.62 -20.07
N PHE A 160 11.42 1.79 -19.74
CA PHE A 160 12.16 2.62 -20.70
C PHE A 160 13.65 2.80 -20.36
N GLY A 161 14.14 2.09 -19.34
CA GLY A 161 15.57 2.12 -19.01
C GLY A 161 16.11 3.50 -18.60
N VAL A 162 15.28 4.36 -18.00
CA VAL A 162 15.64 5.74 -17.60
C VAL A 162 16.62 5.77 -16.40
N HIS A 163 17.16 4.64 -16.01
CA HIS A 163 18.24 4.57 -15.04
C HIS A 163 19.54 4.28 -15.76
N ASP A 164 20.61 4.96 -15.34
CA ASP A 164 21.96 4.83 -15.87
C ASP A 164 22.19 3.41 -16.39
N ALA A 165 22.28 3.34 -17.71
CA ALA A 165 22.40 2.09 -18.41
C ALA A 165 23.56 1.31 -17.83
N ALA A 166 23.27 0.29 -17.04
CA ALA A 166 24.20 -0.80 -16.99
C ALA A 166 24.39 -1.25 -18.44
N PRO A 167 25.64 -1.31 -18.94
CA PRO A 167 25.89 -1.60 -20.35
C PRO A 167 25.05 -2.79 -20.81
N GLN A 168 24.51 -2.71 -22.01
CA GLN A 168 23.76 -3.77 -22.69
C GLN A 168 24.39 -5.17 -22.48
N GLU A 169 25.71 -5.22 -22.33
CA GLU A 169 26.52 -6.42 -22.01
C GLU A 169 26.13 -7.11 -20.70
N ARG A 170 25.65 -6.37 -19.67
CA ARG A 170 25.14 -7.00 -18.42
C ARG A 170 23.74 -7.58 -18.54
N ALA A 171 22.95 -7.15 -19.50
CA ALA A 171 21.62 -7.71 -19.72
C ALA A 171 21.68 -9.13 -20.28
N ASP A 172 22.74 -9.43 -21.06
CA ASP A 172 22.97 -10.77 -21.63
C ASP A 172 23.59 -11.73 -20.61
N GLU A 173 24.28 -11.20 -19.57
CA GLU A 173 24.85 -11.98 -18.47
C GLU A 173 23.84 -12.29 -17.35
N LEU A 174 22.70 -11.59 -17.29
CA LEU A 174 21.66 -11.89 -16.31
C LEU A 174 21.04 -13.24 -16.67
N ALA A 175 21.49 -14.29 -15.98
CA ALA A 175 20.95 -15.63 -16.09
C ALA A 175 19.42 -15.57 -16.03
N ARG A 176 18.74 -16.15 -17.03
CA ARG A 176 17.27 -16.23 -17.03
C ARG A 176 16.82 -16.85 -15.71
N PRO A 177 15.94 -16.18 -14.94
CA PRO A 177 15.53 -16.71 -13.65
C PRO A 177 14.86 -18.07 -13.85
N ALA A 178 15.09 -18.98 -12.89
CA ALA A 178 14.46 -20.30 -12.91
C ALA A 178 12.91 -20.15 -13.03
N ARG A 179 12.28 -21.05 -13.78
CA ARG A 179 10.82 -20.98 -14.01
C ARG A 179 10.01 -20.92 -12.70
N GLY A 180 10.48 -21.58 -11.63
CA GLY A 180 9.85 -21.51 -10.31
C GLY A 180 9.91 -20.12 -9.67
N PHE A 181 10.96 -19.33 -9.93
CA PHE A 181 11.07 -17.95 -9.44
C PHE A 181 10.07 -17.02 -10.13
N LEU A 182 9.66 -17.32 -11.38
CA LEU A 182 8.69 -16.53 -12.12
C LEU A 182 7.27 -16.68 -11.54
N ALA A 183 6.97 -17.80 -10.91
CA ALA A 183 5.63 -18.10 -10.40
C ALA A 183 5.21 -17.17 -9.25
N ALA A 184 6.11 -16.88 -8.32
CA ALA A 184 5.78 -16.11 -7.12
C ALA A 184 5.30 -14.68 -7.42
N PRO A 185 6.02 -13.83 -8.19
CA PRO A 185 5.52 -12.48 -8.50
C PRO A 185 4.26 -12.51 -9.37
N LEU A 186 4.10 -13.51 -10.26
CA LEU A 186 2.89 -13.67 -11.06
C LEU A 186 1.68 -13.99 -10.18
N VAL A 187 1.82 -14.93 -9.24
CA VAL A 187 0.74 -15.29 -8.28
C VAL A 187 0.33 -14.06 -7.46
N LEU A 188 1.29 -13.28 -6.97
CA LEU A 188 1.01 -12.08 -6.17
C LEU A 188 0.35 -10.97 -6.99
N ALA A 189 0.77 -10.75 -8.24
CA ALA A 189 0.12 -9.79 -9.13
C ALA A 189 -1.30 -10.24 -9.50
N THR A 190 -1.50 -11.52 -9.78
CA THR A 190 -2.83 -12.09 -10.03
C THR A 190 -3.71 -11.97 -8.79
N PHE A 191 -3.19 -12.29 -7.61
CA PHE A 191 -3.89 -12.13 -6.35
C PHE A 191 -4.38 -10.68 -6.15
N THR A 192 -3.54 -9.68 -6.42
CA THR A 192 -3.92 -8.27 -6.24
C THR A 192 -5.04 -7.83 -7.19
N LEU A 193 -5.12 -8.39 -8.41
CA LEU A 193 -6.21 -8.16 -9.35
C LEU A 193 -7.49 -8.89 -8.94
N VAL A 194 -7.38 -10.18 -8.64
CA VAL A 194 -8.54 -10.99 -8.22
C VAL A 194 -9.18 -10.40 -6.96
N ALA A 195 -8.37 -10.06 -5.96
CA ALA A 195 -8.84 -9.45 -4.73
C ALA A 195 -9.34 -8.00 -4.93
N GLY A 196 -8.86 -7.28 -5.93
CA GLY A 196 -9.38 -5.97 -6.31
C GLY A 196 -10.75 -6.01 -7.00
N VAL A 197 -11.01 -7.09 -7.75
CA VAL A 197 -12.30 -7.30 -8.44
C VAL A 197 -13.32 -8.01 -7.53
N ALA A 198 -12.87 -8.93 -6.70
CA ALA A 198 -13.70 -9.73 -5.80
C ALA A 198 -13.21 -9.63 -4.33
N PRO A 199 -13.25 -8.42 -3.72
CA PRO A 199 -12.69 -8.21 -2.38
C PRO A 199 -13.42 -8.98 -1.29
N PHE A 200 -14.69 -9.35 -1.49
CA PHE A 200 -15.47 -10.17 -0.57
C PHE A 200 -14.84 -11.54 -0.28
N LEU A 201 -13.98 -12.05 -1.17
CA LEU A 201 -13.21 -13.27 -0.92
C LEU A 201 -12.25 -13.13 0.25
N LEU A 202 -11.88 -11.90 0.62
CA LEU A 202 -11.00 -11.60 1.72
C LEU A 202 -11.73 -11.36 3.04
N ASP A 203 -13.07 -11.24 3.03
CA ASP A 203 -13.88 -10.96 4.23
C ASP A 203 -13.57 -11.91 5.41
N PRO A 204 -13.44 -13.24 5.21
CA PRO A 204 -13.12 -14.13 6.32
C PRO A 204 -11.72 -13.88 6.91
N LEU A 205 -10.73 -13.62 6.05
CA LEU A 205 -9.34 -13.38 6.48
C LEU A 205 -9.21 -12.01 7.18
N VAL A 206 -9.72 -10.97 6.53
CA VAL A 206 -9.66 -9.59 7.07
C VAL A 206 -10.53 -9.50 8.32
N GLY A 207 -11.71 -10.13 8.33
CA GLY A 207 -12.60 -10.19 9.48
C GLY A 207 -11.97 -10.87 10.68
N ALA A 208 -11.30 -12.01 10.50
CA ALA A 208 -10.54 -12.67 11.57
C ALA A 208 -9.40 -11.80 12.09
N ALA A 209 -8.67 -11.12 11.21
CA ALA A 209 -7.57 -10.24 11.59
C ALA A 209 -8.07 -9.00 12.34
N SER A 210 -9.07 -8.30 11.82
CA SER A 210 -9.62 -7.08 12.43
C SER A 210 -10.35 -7.36 13.75
N SER A 211 -11.14 -8.42 13.84
CA SER A 211 -11.82 -8.80 15.07
C SER A 211 -10.87 -9.26 16.19
N SER A 212 -9.68 -9.74 15.86
CA SER A 212 -8.62 -10.04 16.84
C SER A 212 -7.99 -8.76 17.44
N LEU A 213 -8.13 -7.62 16.76
CA LEU A 213 -7.62 -6.31 17.17
C LEU A 213 -8.72 -5.44 17.78
N GLU A 214 -9.92 -5.50 17.22
CA GLU A 214 -11.08 -4.73 17.66
C GLU A 214 -12.31 -5.66 17.64
N PRO A 215 -12.73 -6.19 18.80
CA PRO A 215 -13.85 -7.13 18.89
C PRO A 215 -15.18 -6.51 18.41
N GLY A 216 -15.98 -7.30 17.70
CA GLY A 216 -17.28 -6.85 17.16
C GLY A 216 -17.22 -6.19 15.79
N THR A 217 -16.05 -6.18 15.16
CA THR A 217 -15.90 -5.65 13.81
C THR A 217 -16.55 -6.59 12.80
N SER A 218 -17.56 -6.11 12.06
CA SER A 218 -18.10 -6.77 10.87
C SER A 218 -17.41 -6.23 9.63
N VAL A 219 -16.95 -7.12 8.75
CA VAL A 219 -16.22 -6.75 7.53
C VAL A 219 -17.03 -7.16 6.32
N HIS A 220 -17.31 -6.21 5.44
CA HIS A 220 -17.88 -6.42 4.12
C HIS A 220 -17.11 -5.55 3.13
N LEU A 221 -16.10 -6.12 2.50
CA LEU A 221 -15.30 -5.43 1.49
C LEU A 221 -16.08 -5.34 0.18
N LYS A 222 -16.18 -4.14 -0.38
CA LYS A 222 -16.87 -3.86 -1.64
C LYS A 222 -15.91 -3.24 -2.64
N VAL A 223 -16.14 -3.50 -3.92
CA VAL A 223 -15.39 -2.85 -5.01
C VAL A 223 -15.77 -1.38 -5.12
N TRP A 224 -17.01 -1.05 -4.75
CA TRP A 224 -17.62 0.26 -4.90
C TRP A 224 -18.55 0.58 -3.75
N HIS A 225 -18.29 1.68 -3.06
CA HIS A 225 -19.11 2.17 -1.93
C HIS A 225 -20.07 3.30 -2.35
N GLY A 226 -20.27 3.49 -3.66
CA GLY A 226 -21.04 4.62 -4.19
C GLY A 226 -20.16 5.86 -4.40
N VAL A 227 -20.78 6.95 -4.88
CA VAL A 227 -20.10 8.25 -4.98
C VAL A 227 -20.09 8.88 -3.60
N ASN A 228 -18.98 8.73 -2.90
CA ASN A 228 -18.75 9.33 -1.59
C ASN A 228 -17.56 10.30 -1.66
N PRO A 229 -17.38 11.20 -0.66
CA PRO A 229 -16.26 12.14 -0.66
C PRO A 229 -14.89 11.47 -0.74
N ALA A 230 -14.73 10.25 -0.22
CA ALA A 230 -13.47 9.52 -0.25
C ALA A 230 -13.06 9.08 -1.67
N LEU A 231 -14.02 8.85 -2.56
CA LEU A 231 -13.76 8.47 -3.94
C LEU A 231 -13.26 9.66 -4.80
N LEU A 232 -13.60 10.89 -4.39
CA LEU A 232 -13.22 12.11 -5.12
C LEU A 232 -11.82 12.61 -4.74
N LEU A 233 -11.15 11.96 -3.78
CA LEU A 233 -9.80 12.25 -3.31
C LEU A 233 -8.74 11.37 -3.99
#